data_036ff8085d0fe599ff004193aa16c5ca
#
_entry.id   036ff8085d0fe599ff004193aa16c5ca
#
_cell.length_a   1.000
_cell.length_b   1.000
_cell.length_c   1.000
_cell.angle_alpha   90.00
_cell.angle_beta   90.00
_cell.angle_gamma   90.00
#
_symmetry.space_group_name_H-M   'P 1'
#
loop_
_entity.id
_entity.type
_entity.pdbx_description
1 polymer ?
#
loop_
_entity_poly.entity_id
_entity_poly.type
_entity_poly.pdbx_seq_one_letter_code
_entity_poly.pdbx_strand_id
1 'polypeptide(L)'
;MISVIASIQVKENCLDSFLEIFKSNIPNIMNEEGCVEYAPTVDLDTGLEPQALDPNVVTIIEKWETFECLQAHLIAPHMLEYKATVSDLVEHVSLKVLQFV
;
A
#
# COMPACT_ATOMS: atom_id res chain seq x y z
N MET A 1 -12.68 -2.74 -13.63
CA MET A 1 -11.60 -2.12 -12.82
C MET A 1 -11.93 -2.29 -11.35
N ILE A 2 -10.92 -2.57 -10.55
CA ILE A 2 -11.06 -2.67 -9.10
C ILE A 2 -10.20 -1.62 -8.42
N SER A 3 -10.63 -1.20 -7.23
CA SER A 3 -9.88 -0.29 -6.37
C SER A 3 -9.46 -1.02 -5.11
N VAL A 4 -8.27 -0.71 -4.60
CA VAL A 4 -7.75 -1.32 -3.37
C VAL A 4 -7.33 -0.21 -2.42
N ILE A 5 -7.71 -0.38 -1.17
CA ILE A 5 -7.20 0.43 -0.06
C ILE A 5 -6.44 -0.50 0.85
N ALA A 6 -5.13 -0.34 0.88
CA ALA A 6 -4.26 -1.14 1.73
C ALA A 6 -3.78 -0.27 2.90
N SER A 7 -4.08 -0.68 4.13
CA SER A 7 -3.60 0.01 5.32
C SER A 7 -2.45 -0.77 5.93
N ILE A 8 -1.30 -0.13 6.05
CA ILE A 8 -0.09 -0.75 6.58
C ILE A 8 0.28 -0.04 7.88
N GLN A 9 0.13 -0.74 9.00
CA GLN A 9 0.58 -0.26 10.30
C GLN A 9 2.07 -0.55 10.45
N VAL A 10 2.89 0.48 10.56
CA VAL A 10 4.32 0.31 10.81
C VAL A 10 4.64 0.52 12.28
N LYS A 11 5.76 -0.03 12.72
CA LYS A 11 6.24 0.14 14.10
C LYS A 11 6.62 1.60 14.33
N GLU A 12 6.53 2.02 15.60
CA GLU A 12 6.92 3.36 16.01
C GLU A 12 8.35 3.67 15.56
N ASN A 13 8.56 4.88 15.04
CA ASN A 13 9.84 5.37 14.51
C ASN A 13 10.34 4.66 13.24
N CYS A 14 9.49 3.86 12.57
CA CYS A 14 9.87 3.13 11.36
C CYS A 14 9.24 3.68 10.08
N LEU A 15 8.42 4.73 10.18
CA LEU A 15 7.69 5.25 9.01
C LEU A 15 8.61 5.68 7.88
N ASP A 16 9.63 6.48 8.17
CA ASP A 16 10.53 7.00 7.13
C ASP A 16 11.31 5.87 6.45
N SER A 17 11.83 4.93 7.22
CA SER A 17 12.54 3.77 6.68
C SER A 17 11.61 2.91 5.82
N PHE A 18 10.38 2.68 6.28
CA PHE A 18 9.39 1.93 5.51
C PHE A 18 9.08 2.63 4.19
N LEU A 19 8.79 3.93 4.22
CA LEU A 19 8.44 4.67 3.01
C LEU A 19 9.57 4.72 1.99
N GLU A 20 10.82 4.81 2.43
CA GLU A 20 11.97 4.76 1.53
C GLU A 20 12.02 3.44 0.76
N ILE A 21 11.87 2.32 1.46
CA ILE A 21 11.85 0.99 0.83
C ILE A 21 10.63 0.84 -0.07
N PHE A 22 9.45 1.24 0.41
CA PHE A 22 8.20 1.16 -0.35
C PHE A 22 8.31 1.93 -1.67
N LYS A 23 8.75 3.18 -1.61
CA LYS A 23 8.84 4.05 -2.78
C LYS A 23 9.85 3.53 -3.80
N SER A 24 10.92 2.88 -3.35
CA SER A 24 11.92 2.32 -4.26
C SER A 24 11.36 1.20 -5.15
N ASN A 25 10.29 0.54 -4.72
CA ASN A 25 9.64 -0.53 -5.46
C ASN A 25 8.50 -0.07 -6.38
N ILE A 26 8.04 1.17 -6.26
CA ILE A 26 6.92 1.68 -7.06
C ILE A 26 7.15 1.56 -8.56
N PRO A 27 8.34 1.87 -9.12
CA PRO A 27 8.55 1.69 -10.56
C PRO A 27 8.31 0.25 -11.04
N ASN A 28 8.68 -0.75 -10.25
CA ASN A 28 8.43 -2.15 -10.58
C ASN A 28 6.93 -2.45 -10.60
N ILE A 29 6.19 -1.89 -9.65
CA ILE A 29 4.75 -2.09 -9.54
C ILE A 29 4.03 -1.42 -10.71
N MET A 30 4.40 -0.19 -11.06
CA MET A 30 3.78 0.54 -12.16
C MET A 30 4.03 -0.12 -13.52
N ASN A 31 5.05 -0.97 -13.64
CA ASN A 31 5.30 -1.76 -14.84
C ASN A 31 4.53 -3.08 -14.88
N GLU A 32 3.82 -3.44 -13.81
CA GLU A 32 3.01 -4.65 -13.80
C GLU A 32 1.79 -4.50 -14.70
N GLU A 33 1.39 -5.60 -15.33
CA GLU A 33 0.21 -5.62 -16.17
C GLU A 33 -1.03 -5.22 -15.37
N GLY A 34 -1.79 -4.27 -15.93
CA GLY A 34 -3.05 -3.83 -15.35
C GLY A 34 -2.95 -2.90 -14.16
N CYS A 35 -1.74 -2.46 -13.79
CA CYS A 35 -1.60 -1.45 -12.75
C CYS A 35 -1.94 -0.07 -13.29
N VAL A 36 -3.04 0.52 -12.78
CA VAL A 36 -3.52 1.83 -13.20
C VAL A 36 -3.06 2.92 -12.25
N GLU A 37 -3.08 2.63 -10.96
CA GLU A 37 -2.69 3.58 -9.91
C GLU A 37 -2.09 2.82 -8.74
N TYR A 38 -1.04 3.36 -8.15
CA TYR A 38 -0.42 2.78 -6.97
C TYR A 38 0.30 3.90 -6.20
N ALA A 39 -0.32 4.40 -5.13
CA ALA A 39 0.16 5.60 -4.44
C ALA A 39 0.15 5.41 -2.92
N PRO A 40 1.31 5.59 -2.25
CA PRO A 40 1.34 5.63 -0.80
C PRO A 40 0.84 6.97 -0.30
N THR A 41 0.08 6.96 0.79
CA THR A 41 -0.42 8.16 1.45
C THR A 41 -0.22 8.05 2.95
N VAL A 42 -0.21 9.18 3.61
CA VAL A 42 -0.29 9.27 5.06
C VAL A 42 -1.45 10.20 5.42
N ASP A 43 -1.92 10.11 6.65
CA ASP A 43 -3.04 10.94 7.09
C ASP A 43 -2.67 12.42 7.05
N LEU A 44 -3.58 13.22 6.50
CA LEU A 44 -3.49 14.68 6.53
C LEU A 44 -4.28 15.17 7.74
N ASP A 45 -3.62 15.92 8.63
CA ASP A 45 -4.31 16.51 9.77
C ASP A 45 -5.21 17.66 9.32
N THR A 46 -6.51 17.42 9.30
CA THR A 46 -7.51 18.39 8.83
C THR A 46 -8.29 19.05 9.96
N GLY A 47 -8.22 18.51 11.18
CA GLY A 47 -9.06 18.95 12.29
C GLY A 47 -10.52 18.56 12.18
N LEU A 48 -10.91 17.77 11.15
CA LEU A 48 -12.28 17.29 11.00
C LEU A 48 -12.60 16.24 12.08
N GLU A 49 -13.71 16.40 12.75
CA GLU A 49 -14.09 15.55 13.89
C GLU A 49 -14.13 14.06 13.58
N PRO A 50 -14.71 13.61 12.43
CA PRO A 50 -14.77 12.18 12.14
C PRO A 50 -13.42 11.55 11.78
N GLN A 51 -12.39 12.35 11.55
CA GLN A 51 -11.08 11.84 11.15
C GLN A 51 -10.31 11.30 12.35
N ALA A 52 -9.84 10.06 12.24
CA ALA A 52 -8.85 9.49 13.15
C ALA A 52 -7.48 9.58 12.51
N LEU A 53 -6.52 10.15 13.21
CA LEU A 53 -5.14 10.27 12.73
C LEU A 53 -4.28 9.16 13.33
N ASP A 54 -3.48 8.51 12.49
CA ASP A 54 -2.48 7.56 12.94
C ASP A 54 -1.15 7.86 12.19
N PRO A 55 -0.13 8.37 12.91
CA PRO A 55 1.14 8.73 12.29
C PRO A 55 1.96 7.50 11.83
N ASN A 56 1.55 6.31 12.23
CA ASN A 56 2.26 5.07 11.92
C ASN A 56 1.52 4.22 10.89
N VAL A 57 0.55 4.78 10.18
CA VAL A 57 -0.19 4.08 9.13
C VAL A 57 0.11 4.71 7.77
N VAL A 58 0.47 3.84 6.81
CA VAL A 58 0.56 4.19 5.40
C VAL A 58 -0.64 3.58 4.71
N THR A 59 -1.43 4.40 4.03
CA THR A 59 -2.59 3.95 3.26
C THR A 59 -2.25 4.00 1.78
N ILE A 60 -2.26 2.83 1.14
CA ILE A 60 -1.97 2.71 -0.29
C ILE A 60 -3.28 2.77 -1.05
N ILE A 61 -3.36 3.67 -2.02
CA ILE A 61 -4.48 3.77 -2.94
C ILE A 61 -4.07 3.09 -4.24
N GLU A 62 -4.82 2.06 -4.65
CA GLU A 62 -4.47 1.25 -5.82
C GLU A 62 -5.67 1.11 -6.75
N LYS A 63 -5.37 1.02 -8.04
CA LYS A 63 -6.36 0.62 -9.07
C LYS A 63 -5.72 -0.38 -10.01
N TRP A 64 -6.47 -1.44 -10.30
CA TRP A 64 -6.06 -2.53 -11.18
C TRP A 64 -7.16 -2.78 -12.21
N GLU A 65 -6.76 -3.11 -13.43
CA GLU A 65 -7.72 -3.38 -14.50
C GLU A 65 -8.64 -4.56 -14.17
N THR A 66 -8.07 -5.62 -13.58
CA THR A 66 -8.81 -6.83 -13.22
C THR A 66 -8.33 -7.37 -11.87
N PHE A 67 -9.14 -8.24 -11.27
CA PHE A 67 -8.73 -8.95 -10.06
C PHE A 67 -7.54 -9.86 -10.31
N GLU A 68 -7.46 -10.48 -11.48
CA GLU A 68 -6.34 -11.34 -11.85
C GLU A 68 -5.03 -10.56 -11.87
N CYS A 69 -5.05 -9.32 -12.31
CA CYS A 69 -3.86 -8.46 -12.26
C CYS A 69 -3.44 -8.17 -10.82
N LEU A 70 -4.37 -7.93 -9.93
CA LEU A 70 -4.08 -7.78 -8.50
C LEU A 70 -3.48 -9.06 -7.92
N GLN A 71 -4.05 -10.23 -8.25
CA GLN A 71 -3.53 -11.51 -7.77
C GLN A 71 -2.09 -11.72 -8.21
N ALA A 72 -1.77 -11.43 -9.48
CA ALA A 72 -0.42 -11.54 -9.99
C ALA A 72 0.55 -10.59 -9.26
N HIS A 73 0.09 -9.36 -8.96
CA HIS A 73 0.86 -8.39 -8.18
C HIS A 73 1.24 -8.96 -6.80
N LEU A 74 0.29 -9.56 -6.10
CA LEU A 74 0.49 -10.02 -4.73
C LEU A 74 1.54 -11.14 -4.62
N ILE A 75 1.80 -11.86 -5.70
CA ILE A 75 2.80 -12.95 -5.72
C ILE A 75 4.01 -12.64 -6.61
N ALA A 76 4.11 -11.42 -7.14
CA ALA A 76 5.25 -11.02 -7.95
C ALA A 76 6.56 -11.15 -7.18
N PRO A 77 7.66 -11.62 -7.80
CA PRO A 77 8.94 -11.79 -7.12
C PRO A 77 9.42 -10.55 -6.37
N HIS A 78 9.31 -9.37 -6.98
CA HIS A 78 9.72 -8.13 -6.33
C HIS A 78 8.85 -7.79 -5.11
N MET A 79 7.57 -8.22 -5.08
CA MET A 79 6.70 -8.03 -3.93
C MET A 79 7.04 -8.98 -2.80
N LEU A 80 7.42 -10.21 -3.10
CA LEU A 80 7.89 -11.16 -2.09
C LEU A 80 9.18 -10.68 -1.45
N GLU A 81 10.09 -10.14 -2.24
CA GLU A 81 11.34 -9.54 -1.77
C GLU A 81 11.07 -8.30 -0.90
N TYR A 82 10.19 -7.42 -1.35
CA TYR A 82 9.76 -6.24 -0.59
C TYR A 82 9.19 -6.64 0.77
N LYS A 83 8.28 -7.62 0.80
CA LYS A 83 7.67 -8.09 2.05
C LYS A 83 8.70 -8.62 3.03
N ALA A 84 9.69 -9.36 2.54
CA ALA A 84 10.77 -9.86 3.37
C ALA A 84 11.62 -8.71 3.93
N THR A 85 11.90 -7.70 3.10
CA THR A 85 12.72 -6.56 3.49
C THR A 85 12.06 -5.72 4.59
N VAL A 86 10.74 -5.54 4.54
CA VAL A 86 10.01 -4.69 5.50
C VAL A 86 9.43 -5.46 6.68
N SER A 87 9.60 -6.77 6.75
CA SER A 87 8.93 -7.61 7.75
C SER A 87 9.15 -7.13 9.19
N ASP A 88 10.35 -6.63 9.51
CA ASP A 88 10.66 -6.14 10.85
C ASP A 88 10.11 -4.74 11.13
N LEU A 89 9.63 -4.04 10.11
CA LEU A 89 9.09 -2.67 10.23
C LEU A 89 7.57 -2.65 10.32
N VAL A 90 6.89 -3.72 9.90
CA VAL A 90 5.44 -3.77 9.75
C VAL A 90 4.82 -4.57 10.90
N GLU A 91 3.77 -4.00 11.52
CA GLU A 91 3.00 -4.69 12.55
C GLU A 91 1.77 -5.37 12.00
N HIS A 92 1.07 -4.71 11.07
CA HIS A 92 -0.21 -5.19 10.58
C HIS A 92 -0.52 -4.65 9.21
N VAL A 93 -1.18 -5.47 8.38
CA VAL A 93 -1.66 -5.07 7.05
C VAL A 93 -3.12 -5.47 6.92
N SER A 94 -3.94 -4.56 6.41
CA SER A 94 -5.31 -4.86 6.05
C SER A 94 -5.61 -4.37 4.65
N LEU A 95 -6.48 -5.09 3.94
CA LEU A 95 -6.86 -4.77 2.58
C LEU A 95 -8.37 -4.59 2.48
N LYS A 96 -8.78 -3.59 1.70
CA LYS A 96 -10.13 -3.51 1.14
C LYS A 96 -10.02 -3.61 -0.36
N VAL A 97 -10.68 -4.58 -0.95
CA VAL A 97 -10.77 -4.74 -2.40
C VAL A 97 -12.17 -4.35 -2.79
N LEU A 98 -12.29 -3.33 -3.62
CA LEU A 98 -13.55 -2.62 -3.88
C LEU A 98 -13.90 -2.63 -5.35
N GLN A 99 -15.19 -2.67 -5.64
CA GLN A 99 -15.72 -2.41 -6.98
C GLN A 99 -16.82 -1.36 -6.88
N PHE A 100 -16.96 -0.55 -7.93
CA PHE A 100 -18.07 0.40 -7.98
C PHE A 100 -19.39 -0.34 -8.16
N VAL A 101 -20.43 0.19 -7.56
CA VAL A 101 -21.78 -0.37 -7.65
C VAL A 101 -22.69 0.49 -8.52
#